data_89c022f4624e8d54ac2d0ea9a39ad390
#
_entry.id   89c022f4624e8d54ac2d0ea9a39ad390
#
_cell.length_a   1.000
_cell.length_b   1.000
_cell.length_c   1.000
_cell.angle_alpha   90.00
_cell.angle_beta   90.00
_cell.angle_gamma   90.00
#
_symmetry.space_group_name_H-M   'P 1'
#
loop_
_entity.id
_entity.type
_entity.pdbx_description
1 polymer ?
#
loop_
_entity_poly.entity_id
_entity_poly.type
_entity_poly.pdbx_seq_one_letter_code
_entity_poly.pdbx_strand_id
1 'polypeptide(L)'
;RQGSGPGYSLLCCESYLNEPFVFTSIDTIIEESYPYIECNYDWVGSSTIDKEESGKYCLIQKSNQGNTLYYGEGNLAYIGIAGVYNYEKFWKALRNQKLLKDEYQVINGFENLKLETIECTWYDIGNNDSYHKAKKVFNRDVVANKNNEALFIDNNKVVKFFDDTNRIKQRLDR
;
A
#
# COMPACT_ATOMS: atom_id res chain seq x y z
N ARG A 1 7.66 18.03 8.08
CA ARG A 1 6.92 19.29 7.81
C ARG A 1 5.48 19.09 8.22
N GLN A 2 4.90 20.03 8.93
CA GLN A 2 3.45 20.04 9.20
C GLN A 2 2.69 20.02 7.86
N GLY A 3 1.67 19.19 7.74
CA GLY A 3 0.90 19.05 6.50
C GLY A 3 1.53 18.14 5.44
N SER A 4 2.62 17.42 5.75
CA SER A 4 3.11 16.32 4.91
C SER A 4 2.33 15.02 5.23
N GLY A 5 2.71 13.91 4.62
CA GLY A 5 2.13 12.59 4.88
C GLY A 5 1.66 11.90 3.60
N PRO A 6 1.21 10.65 3.69
CA PRO A 6 0.85 9.85 2.51
C PRO A 6 -0.32 10.45 1.73
N GLY A 7 -1.28 11.10 2.40
CA GLY A 7 -2.39 11.79 1.74
C GLY A 7 -1.94 12.99 0.92
N TYR A 8 -0.95 13.74 1.40
CA TYR A 8 -0.38 14.85 0.64
C TYR A 8 0.39 14.35 -0.60
N SER A 9 1.18 13.30 -0.45
CA SER A 9 1.89 12.68 -1.57
C SER A 9 0.91 12.23 -2.66
N LEU A 10 -0.21 11.64 -2.27
CA LEU A 10 -1.24 11.20 -3.20
C LEU A 10 -1.95 12.38 -3.86
N LEU A 11 -2.24 13.47 -3.12
CA LEU A 11 -2.81 14.71 -3.68
C LEU A 11 -1.93 15.31 -4.79
N CYS A 12 -0.62 15.17 -4.72
CA CYS A 12 0.27 15.62 -5.79
C CYS A 12 0.07 14.86 -7.10
N CYS A 13 -0.57 13.68 -7.06
CA CYS A 13 -0.87 12.87 -8.23
C CYS A 13 -2.26 13.18 -8.84
N GLU A 14 -3.09 13.98 -8.19
CA GLU A 14 -4.49 14.23 -8.58
C GLU A 14 -4.64 14.65 -10.03
N SER A 15 -3.78 15.58 -10.51
CA SER A 15 -3.85 16.07 -11.89
C SER A 15 -3.53 15.01 -12.96
N TYR A 16 -2.94 13.89 -12.56
CA TYR A 16 -2.54 12.79 -13.43
C TYR A 16 -3.48 11.59 -13.34
N LEU A 17 -4.30 11.50 -12.30
CA LEU A 17 -5.18 10.37 -12.00
C LEU A 17 -6.66 10.81 -12.10
N ASN A 18 -7.11 11.08 -13.33
CA ASN A 18 -8.47 11.53 -13.66
C ASN A 18 -9.38 10.39 -14.12
N GLU A 19 -9.09 9.17 -13.72
CA GLU A 19 -9.81 7.93 -14.01
C GLU A 19 -9.72 7.00 -12.80
N PRO A 20 -10.50 5.89 -12.75
CA PRO A 20 -10.34 4.89 -11.72
C PRO A 20 -8.89 4.39 -11.62
N PHE A 21 -8.36 4.29 -10.42
CA PHE A 21 -6.97 3.91 -10.19
C PHE A 21 -6.79 3.01 -8.97
N VAL A 22 -5.67 2.32 -8.96
CA VAL A 22 -5.20 1.55 -7.80
C VAL A 22 -3.91 2.18 -7.29
N PHE A 23 -3.75 2.25 -5.99
CA PHE A 23 -2.49 2.65 -5.37
C PHE A 23 -2.09 1.68 -4.26
N THR A 24 -0.80 1.65 -3.96
CA THR A 24 -0.23 0.87 -2.87
C THR A 24 0.84 1.67 -2.13
N SER A 25 0.95 1.44 -0.83
CA SER A 25 2.10 1.87 -0.05
C SER A 25 3.33 1.08 -0.46
N ILE A 26 4.50 1.73 -0.45
CA ILE A 26 5.78 1.09 -0.82
C ILE A 26 6.30 0.09 0.22
N ASP A 27 5.74 0.11 1.42
CA ASP A 27 6.04 -0.74 2.57
C ASP A 27 5.05 -1.91 2.73
N THR A 28 4.20 -2.14 1.74
CA THR A 28 3.20 -3.21 1.68
C THR A 28 3.63 -4.28 0.68
N ILE A 29 3.74 -5.52 1.13
CA ILE A 29 3.92 -6.71 0.29
C ILE A 29 2.73 -7.64 0.50
N ILE A 30 2.17 -8.19 -0.57
CA ILE A 30 1.12 -9.21 -0.53
C ILE A 30 1.57 -10.45 -1.31
N GLU A 31 1.16 -11.65 -0.86
CA GLU A 31 1.52 -12.92 -1.53
C GLU A 31 0.71 -13.17 -2.78
N GLU A 32 -0.53 -12.73 -2.78
CA GLU A 32 -1.42 -12.93 -3.91
C GLU A 32 -0.85 -12.21 -5.13
N SER A 33 -0.65 -12.96 -6.23
CA SER A 33 -0.41 -12.33 -7.52
C SER A 33 -1.58 -11.40 -7.77
N TYR A 34 -1.29 -10.09 -7.90
CA TYR A 34 -2.31 -9.09 -8.17
C TYR A 34 -3.24 -9.64 -9.25
N PRO A 35 -4.46 -10.08 -8.95
CA PRO A 35 -5.43 -10.19 -10.01
C PRO A 35 -5.45 -8.82 -10.65
N TYR A 36 -5.62 -8.73 -11.95
CA TYR A 36 -5.94 -7.49 -12.63
C TYR A 36 -7.17 -6.95 -11.90
N ILE A 37 -6.92 -6.06 -10.93
CA ILE A 37 -7.98 -5.54 -10.09
C ILE A 37 -8.66 -4.52 -10.96
N GLU A 38 -9.68 -4.98 -11.66
CA GLU A 38 -10.59 -4.07 -12.34
C GLU A 38 -11.11 -3.11 -11.28
N CYS A 39 -10.79 -1.84 -11.42
CA CYS A 39 -11.21 -0.82 -10.48
C CYS A 39 -12.63 -0.34 -10.88
N ASN A 40 -13.64 -1.21 -10.72
CA ASN A 40 -15.05 -0.96 -11.01
C ASN A 40 -15.89 -0.66 -9.76
N TYR A 41 -15.27 -0.67 -8.60
CA TYR A 41 -15.84 -0.28 -7.30
C TYR A 41 -14.73 0.21 -6.37
N ASP A 42 -15.11 0.92 -5.29
CA ASP A 42 -14.16 1.39 -4.29
C ASP A 42 -13.85 0.24 -3.30
N TRP A 43 -12.58 -0.08 -3.12
CA TRP A 43 -12.15 -1.15 -2.24
C TRP A 43 -10.85 -0.84 -1.52
N VAL A 44 -10.63 -1.54 -0.41
CA VAL A 44 -9.38 -1.48 0.36
C VAL A 44 -8.88 -2.89 0.65
N GLY A 45 -7.56 -3.07 0.60
CA GLY A 45 -6.92 -4.30 1.02
C GLY A 45 -6.97 -4.44 2.53
N SER A 46 -7.22 -5.65 3.01
CA SER A 46 -7.36 -5.97 4.42
C SER A 46 -6.56 -7.19 4.82
N SER A 47 -6.09 -7.21 6.05
CA SER A 47 -5.49 -8.39 6.67
C SER A 47 -5.83 -8.45 8.15
N THR A 48 -5.99 -9.67 8.67
CA THR A 48 -6.20 -9.87 10.10
C THR A 48 -4.89 -9.70 10.85
N ILE A 49 -4.92 -8.94 11.93
CA ILE A 49 -3.77 -8.68 12.82
C ILE A 49 -4.11 -9.07 14.25
N ASP A 50 -3.08 -9.20 15.07
CA ASP A 50 -3.25 -9.36 16.52
C ASP A 50 -3.80 -8.07 17.13
N LYS A 51 -4.75 -8.18 18.06
CA LYS A 51 -5.37 -7.01 18.70
C LYS A 51 -4.38 -6.08 19.39
N GLU A 52 -3.29 -6.64 19.90
CA GLU A 52 -2.19 -5.90 20.54
C GLU A 52 -1.46 -4.98 19.55
N GLU A 53 -1.55 -5.26 18.25
CA GLU A 53 -0.95 -4.45 17.21
C GLU A 53 -1.90 -3.38 16.64
N SER A 54 -3.17 -3.36 17.08
CA SER A 54 -4.21 -2.46 16.55
C SER A 54 -3.80 -0.97 16.54
N GLY A 55 -3.09 -0.53 17.57
CA GLY A 55 -2.64 0.86 17.67
C GLY A 55 -1.63 1.32 16.63
N LYS A 56 -1.04 0.38 15.86
CA LYS A 56 -0.06 0.67 14.81
C LYS A 56 -0.72 1.00 13.47
N TYR A 57 -1.92 0.47 13.22
CA TYR A 57 -2.54 0.47 11.90
C TYR A 57 -3.87 1.23 11.89
N CYS A 58 -4.25 1.68 10.70
CA CYS A 58 -5.62 2.05 10.43
C CYS A 58 -6.44 0.76 10.29
N LEU A 59 -7.62 0.74 10.89
CA LEU A 59 -8.49 -0.44 10.97
C LEU A 59 -9.72 -0.28 10.10
N ILE A 60 -10.35 -1.41 9.80
CA ILE A 60 -11.58 -1.51 9.03
C ILE A 60 -12.72 -1.96 9.92
N GLN A 61 -13.77 -1.15 9.99
CA GLN A 61 -15.05 -1.55 10.57
C GLN A 61 -15.99 -2.01 9.48
N LYS A 62 -16.35 -3.30 9.49
CA LYS A 62 -17.31 -3.87 8.55
C LYS A 62 -18.74 -3.46 8.90
N SER A 63 -19.53 -3.09 7.90
CA SER A 63 -20.93 -2.72 8.03
C SER A 63 -21.71 -3.10 6.78
N ASN A 64 -23.01 -3.39 6.95
CA ASN A 64 -23.94 -3.65 5.82
C ASN A 64 -24.15 -2.42 4.90
N GLN A 65 -23.79 -1.23 5.37
CA GLN A 65 -23.90 0.02 4.61
C GLN A 65 -22.61 0.39 3.86
N GLY A 66 -21.56 -0.39 4.01
CA GLY A 66 -20.20 -0.16 3.53
C GLY A 66 -19.21 -0.14 4.68
N ASN A 67 -17.97 -0.47 4.39
CA ASN A 67 -16.90 -0.51 5.38
C ASN A 67 -16.35 0.89 5.63
N THR A 68 -15.86 1.16 6.84
CA THR A 68 -15.27 2.45 7.23
C THR A 68 -13.87 2.24 7.80
N LEU A 69 -13.02 3.23 7.60
CA LEU A 69 -11.66 3.25 8.10
C LEU A 69 -11.59 4.09 9.38
N TYR A 70 -10.88 3.59 10.41
CA TYR A 70 -10.77 4.27 11.68
C TYR A 70 -9.47 3.93 12.42
N TYR A 71 -9.11 4.71 13.43
CA TYR A 71 -8.06 4.39 14.37
C TYR A 71 -8.69 4.03 15.72
N GLY A 72 -8.28 2.91 16.32
CA GLY A 72 -8.84 2.42 17.56
C GLY A 72 -8.43 0.99 17.87
N GLU A 73 -9.31 0.23 18.49
CA GLU A 73 -9.10 -1.18 18.81
C GLU A 73 -9.83 -2.07 17.80
N GLY A 74 -9.16 -3.12 17.34
CA GLY A 74 -9.71 -4.07 16.37
C GLY A 74 -8.67 -5.05 15.87
N ASN A 75 -9.05 -5.89 14.94
CA ASN A 75 -8.18 -6.93 14.39
C ASN A 75 -8.18 -7.02 12.87
N LEU A 76 -8.84 -6.10 12.16
CA LEU A 76 -8.83 -6.04 10.71
C LEU A 76 -8.14 -4.77 10.26
N ALA A 77 -6.91 -4.89 9.77
CA ALA A 77 -6.11 -3.75 9.32
C ALA A 77 -6.37 -3.40 7.86
N TYR A 78 -6.36 -2.11 7.56
CA TYR A 78 -6.13 -1.59 6.21
C TYR A 78 -4.62 -1.66 5.92
N ILE A 79 -4.25 -2.32 4.83
CA ILE A 79 -2.87 -2.69 4.54
C ILE A 79 -2.17 -1.78 3.52
N GLY A 80 -2.71 -0.61 3.26
CA GLY A 80 -2.05 0.38 2.40
C GLY A 80 -2.23 0.15 0.90
N ILE A 81 -3.12 -0.75 0.47
CA ILE A 81 -3.51 -0.91 -0.94
C ILE A 81 -5.00 -0.62 -1.10
N ALA A 82 -5.37 0.09 -2.16
CA ALA A 82 -6.77 0.40 -2.43
C ALA A 82 -7.04 0.66 -3.91
N GLY A 83 -8.27 0.37 -4.34
CA GLY A 83 -8.82 0.76 -5.63
C GLY A 83 -9.85 1.87 -5.44
N VAL A 84 -9.71 2.92 -6.22
CA VAL A 84 -10.57 4.11 -6.19
C VAL A 84 -11.31 4.20 -7.52
N TYR A 85 -12.58 3.79 -7.51
CA TYR A 85 -13.46 3.92 -8.67
C TYR A 85 -14.12 5.30 -8.73
N ASN A 86 -14.64 5.77 -7.60
CA ASN A 86 -15.25 7.09 -7.49
C ASN A 86 -14.18 8.17 -7.21
N TYR A 87 -13.19 8.28 -8.10
CA TYR A 87 -12.01 9.13 -7.92
C TYR A 87 -12.36 10.62 -7.70
N GLU A 88 -13.41 11.15 -8.32
CA GLU A 88 -13.83 12.55 -8.11
C GLU A 88 -14.26 12.81 -6.66
N LYS A 89 -15.04 11.87 -6.06
CA LYS A 89 -15.43 11.95 -4.66
C LYS A 89 -14.23 11.78 -3.73
N PHE A 90 -13.35 10.85 -4.07
CA PHE A 90 -12.12 10.61 -3.33
C PHE A 90 -11.25 11.86 -3.26
N TRP A 91 -10.96 12.49 -4.40
CA TRP A 91 -10.17 13.71 -4.46
C TRP A 91 -10.82 14.86 -3.71
N LYS A 92 -12.14 15.01 -3.85
CA LYS A 92 -12.89 16.04 -3.11
C LYS A 92 -12.77 15.86 -1.60
N ALA A 93 -12.90 14.63 -1.11
CA ALA A 93 -12.76 14.32 0.31
C ALA A 93 -11.32 14.54 0.78
N LEU A 94 -10.34 14.06 0.01
CA LEU A 94 -8.92 14.17 0.35
C LEU A 94 -8.44 15.63 0.41
N ARG A 95 -8.95 16.52 -0.44
CA ARG A 95 -8.63 17.96 -0.40
C ARG A 95 -9.19 18.67 0.84
N ASN A 96 -10.35 18.24 1.31
CA ASN A 96 -11.08 18.89 2.42
C ASN A 96 -10.74 18.30 3.79
N GLN A 97 -9.73 17.43 3.86
CA GLN A 97 -9.38 16.70 5.06
C GLN A 97 -8.81 17.58 6.16
N LYS A 98 -9.00 17.12 7.40
CA LYS A 98 -8.30 17.65 8.56
C LYS A 98 -7.00 16.90 8.76
N LEU A 99 -5.98 17.59 9.25
CA LEU A 99 -4.73 16.96 9.66
C LEU A 99 -5.01 15.99 10.82
N LEU A 100 -4.42 14.79 10.73
CA LEU A 100 -4.40 13.83 11.82
C LEU A 100 -2.92 13.63 12.21
N LYS A 101 -2.58 13.90 13.47
CA LYS A 101 -1.20 13.91 13.95
C LYS A 101 -0.28 14.82 13.11
N ASP A 102 -0.78 15.99 12.73
CA ASP A 102 -0.09 16.95 11.86
C ASP A 102 0.20 16.50 10.42
N GLU A 103 -0.39 15.39 9.98
CA GLU A 103 -0.21 14.82 8.65
C GLU A 103 -1.53 14.67 7.89
N TYR A 104 -1.45 14.75 6.58
CA TYR A 104 -2.54 14.36 5.69
C TYR A 104 -2.58 12.84 5.52
N GLN A 105 -3.69 12.22 5.91
CA GLN A 105 -3.89 10.79 5.84
C GLN A 105 -4.71 10.40 4.61
N VAL A 106 -4.29 9.35 3.91
CA VAL A 106 -5.00 8.82 2.72
C VAL A 106 -6.43 8.40 3.04
N ILE A 107 -6.66 7.89 4.25
CA ILE A 107 -7.97 7.37 4.67
C ILE A 107 -9.09 8.41 4.57
N ASN A 108 -8.76 9.69 4.67
CA ASN A 108 -9.75 10.76 4.55
C ASN A 108 -10.36 10.85 3.14
N GLY A 109 -9.65 10.38 2.10
CA GLY A 109 -10.17 10.29 0.75
C GLY A 109 -11.33 9.29 0.60
N PHE A 110 -11.42 8.33 1.52
CA PHE A 110 -12.49 7.33 1.52
C PHE A 110 -13.74 7.74 2.29
N GLU A 111 -13.74 8.93 2.88
CA GLU A 111 -14.91 9.46 3.57
C GLU A 111 -16.11 9.53 2.60
N ASN A 112 -17.23 8.96 3.03
CA ASN A 112 -18.47 8.88 2.23
C ASN A 112 -18.40 7.99 0.97
N LEU A 113 -17.40 7.12 0.83
CA LEU A 113 -17.38 6.06 -0.17
C LEU A 113 -17.91 4.75 0.42
N LYS A 114 -18.61 3.98 -0.41
CA LYS A 114 -19.01 2.62 -0.05
C LYS A 114 -17.84 1.69 -0.36
N LEU A 115 -17.09 1.30 0.68
CA LEU A 115 -15.90 0.46 0.53
C LEU A 115 -16.22 -1.02 0.63
N GLU A 116 -15.67 -1.79 -0.30
CA GLU A 116 -15.51 -3.24 -0.21
C GLU A 116 -14.14 -3.58 0.42
N THR A 117 -13.96 -4.80 0.90
CA THR A 117 -12.66 -5.28 1.41
C THR A 117 -12.17 -6.46 0.60
N ILE A 118 -10.88 -6.45 0.25
CA ILE A 118 -10.17 -7.59 -0.35
C ILE A 118 -9.18 -8.09 0.70
N GLU A 119 -9.35 -9.33 1.15
CA GLU A 119 -8.46 -9.95 2.12
C GLU A 119 -7.19 -10.43 1.42
N CYS A 120 -6.03 -10.12 2.03
CA CYS A 120 -4.72 -10.44 1.50
C CYS A 120 -3.82 -11.03 2.58
N THR A 121 -2.92 -11.93 2.16
CA THR A 121 -1.76 -12.35 2.96
C THR A 121 -0.71 -11.26 2.89
N TRP A 122 -0.60 -10.49 3.97
CA TRP A 122 0.14 -9.23 4.00
C TRP A 122 1.41 -9.29 4.86
N TYR A 123 2.44 -8.62 4.37
CA TYR A 123 3.67 -8.36 5.11
C TYR A 123 3.96 -6.86 5.11
N ASP A 124 3.95 -6.29 6.31
CA ASP A 124 4.42 -4.93 6.57
C ASP A 124 5.96 -4.93 6.55
N ILE A 125 6.58 -4.02 5.80
CA ILE A 125 8.03 -3.82 5.77
C ILE A 125 8.43 -2.40 6.19
N GLY A 126 7.51 -1.63 6.77
CA GLY A 126 7.72 -0.25 7.18
C GLY A 126 8.59 -0.05 8.41
N ASN A 127 8.95 -1.14 9.12
CA ASN A 127 9.88 -1.11 10.25
C ASN A 127 10.84 -2.30 10.23
N ASN A 128 11.96 -2.19 10.98
CA ASN A 128 13.02 -3.19 10.96
C ASN A 128 12.55 -4.59 11.38
N ASP A 129 11.69 -4.69 12.39
CA ASP A 129 11.25 -5.99 12.91
C ASP A 129 10.34 -6.70 11.91
N SER A 130 9.37 -5.97 11.34
CA SER A 130 8.47 -6.47 10.29
C SER A 130 9.24 -6.80 9.03
N TYR A 131 10.21 -5.96 8.61
CA TYR A 131 11.10 -6.23 7.49
C TYR A 131 11.88 -7.53 7.68
N HIS A 132 12.46 -7.78 8.86
CA HIS A 132 13.19 -9.02 9.14
C HIS A 132 12.27 -10.25 9.15
N LYS A 133 11.02 -10.12 9.57
CA LYS A 133 10.02 -11.18 9.46
C LYS A 133 9.71 -11.50 8.00
N ALA A 134 9.36 -10.48 7.21
CA ALA A 134 9.09 -10.62 5.77
C ALA A 134 10.28 -11.21 5.01
N LYS A 135 11.49 -10.73 5.29
CA LYS A 135 12.72 -11.23 4.68
C LYS A 135 12.92 -12.75 4.87
N LYS A 136 12.54 -13.30 6.02
CA LYS A 136 12.63 -14.76 6.26
C LYS A 136 11.71 -15.56 5.33
N VAL A 137 10.54 -15.01 4.99
CA VAL A 137 9.57 -15.63 4.08
C VAL A 137 10.06 -15.54 2.63
N PHE A 138 10.47 -14.34 2.21
CA PHE A 138 10.82 -14.06 0.81
C PHE A 138 12.27 -14.38 0.44
N ASN A 139 13.17 -14.60 1.40
CA ASN A 139 14.58 -14.95 1.12
C ASN A 139 14.76 -16.31 0.41
N ARG A 140 13.71 -17.09 0.28
CA ARG A 140 13.79 -18.39 -0.42
C ARG A 140 14.09 -18.25 -1.91
N ASP A 141 13.76 -17.08 -2.49
CA ASP A 141 13.84 -16.83 -3.93
C ASP A 141 14.96 -15.84 -4.30
N VAL A 142 15.71 -15.33 -3.32
CA VAL A 142 16.89 -14.49 -3.56
C VAL A 142 18.07 -15.34 -3.92
N VAL A 143 18.40 -15.42 -5.22
CA VAL A 143 19.51 -16.22 -5.74
C VAL A 143 20.85 -15.59 -5.44
N ALA A 144 20.94 -14.27 -5.42
CA ALA A 144 22.15 -13.53 -5.05
C ALA A 144 21.80 -12.14 -4.48
N ASN A 145 22.37 -11.83 -3.33
CA ASN A 145 22.28 -10.51 -2.73
C ASN A 145 23.72 -9.96 -2.53
N LYS A 146 24.02 -8.85 -3.17
CA LYS A 146 25.24 -8.06 -3.00
C LYS A 146 24.87 -6.69 -2.45
N ASN A 147 25.84 -5.96 -1.93
CA ASN A 147 25.57 -4.69 -1.26
C ASN A 147 24.76 -3.67 -2.06
N ASN A 148 24.67 -3.79 -3.39
CA ASN A 148 24.03 -2.80 -4.24
C ASN A 148 23.22 -3.45 -5.38
N GLU A 149 23.00 -4.75 -5.35
CA GLU A 149 22.16 -5.46 -6.30
C GLU A 149 21.51 -6.68 -5.66
N ALA A 150 20.25 -6.94 -5.98
CA ALA A 150 19.54 -8.15 -5.62
C ALA A 150 19.02 -8.84 -6.88
N LEU A 151 19.12 -10.16 -6.91
CA LEU A 151 18.70 -11.01 -8.02
C LEU A 151 17.66 -12.00 -7.52
N PHE A 152 16.51 -11.99 -8.16
CA PHE A 152 15.39 -12.88 -7.91
C PHE A 152 15.09 -13.72 -9.15
N ILE A 153 14.62 -14.93 -8.95
CA ILE A 153 14.05 -15.76 -10.01
C ILE A 153 12.56 -15.93 -9.72
N ASP A 154 11.73 -15.49 -10.64
CA ASP A 154 10.29 -15.65 -10.60
C ASP A 154 9.81 -16.24 -11.93
N ASN A 155 9.14 -17.41 -11.88
CA ASN A 155 8.49 -18.04 -13.02
C ASN A 155 9.30 -18.02 -14.33
N ASN A 156 10.55 -18.47 -14.33
CA ASN A 156 11.51 -18.43 -15.45
C ASN A 156 11.97 -17.01 -15.86
N LYS A 157 11.70 -15.99 -15.06
CA LYS A 157 12.24 -14.64 -15.25
C LYS A 157 13.31 -14.36 -14.22
N VAL A 158 14.39 -13.72 -14.66
CA VAL A 158 15.41 -13.18 -13.76
C VAL A 158 15.13 -11.69 -13.57
N VAL A 159 14.80 -11.30 -12.35
CA VAL A 159 14.58 -9.90 -11.98
C VAL A 159 15.79 -9.41 -11.20
N LYS A 160 16.39 -8.33 -11.66
CA LYS A 160 17.59 -7.77 -11.05
C LYS A 160 17.32 -6.33 -10.60
N PHE A 161 17.49 -6.07 -9.33
CA PHE A 161 17.39 -4.75 -8.74
C PHE A 161 18.77 -4.15 -8.54
N PHE A 162 18.89 -2.86 -8.80
CA PHE A 162 20.07 -2.07 -8.55
C PHE A 162 19.68 -0.83 -7.75
N ASP A 163 20.46 -0.44 -6.78
CA ASP A 163 20.27 0.79 -6.01
C ASP A 163 20.77 2.05 -6.74
N ASP A 164 21.52 1.88 -7.84
CA ASP A 164 22.11 2.96 -8.62
C ASP A 164 21.74 2.84 -10.11
N THR A 165 21.06 3.86 -10.63
CA THR A 165 20.66 3.95 -12.04
C THR A 165 21.83 3.98 -13.03
N ASN A 166 23.01 4.46 -12.64
CA ASN A 166 24.19 4.45 -13.49
C ASN A 166 24.70 3.03 -13.75
N ARG A 167 24.56 2.14 -12.76
CA ARG A 167 24.90 0.71 -12.92
C ARG A 167 23.95 0.01 -13.89
N ILE A 168 22.67 0.37 -13.89
CA ILE A 168 21.71 -0.18 -14.85
C ILE A 168 22.15 0.17 -16.28
N LYS A 169 22.48 1.44 -16.55
CA LYS A 169 22.96 1.89 -17.87
C LYS A 169 24.21 1.13 -18.33
N GLN A 170 25.22 1.01 -17.49
CA GLN A 170 26.45 0.28 -17.79
C GLN A 170 26.24 -1.22 -18.09
N ARG A 171 25.15 -1.82 -17.61
CA ARG A 171 24.81 -3.23 -17.85
C ARG A 171 23.95 -3.43 -19.10
N LEU A 172 23.18 -2.41 -19.50
CA LEU A 172 22.37 -2.45 -20.75
C LEU A 172 23.22 -2.19 -21.99
N ASP A 173 24.35 -1.49 -21.83
CA ASP A 173 25.29 -1.15 -22.91
C ASP A 173 26.30 -2.27 -23.22
N ARG A 174 26.15 -3.47 -22.61
CA ARG A 174 26.96 -4.68 -22.86
C ARG A 174 26.16 -5.77 -23.56
#